data_1796b5a49ce1dec8c28ee3284d083844
#
_entry.id   1796b5a49ce1dec8c28ee3284d083844
#
_cell.length_a   1.000
_cell.length_b   1.000
_cell.length_c   1.000
_cell.angle_alpha   90.00
_cell.angle_beta   90.00
_cell.angle_gamma   90.00
#
_symmetry.space_group_name_H-M   'P 1'
#
loop_
_entity.id
_entity.type
_entity.pdbx_description
1 polymer ?
#
loop_
_entity_poly.entity_id
_entity_poly.type
_entity_poly.pdbx_seq_one_letter_code
_entity_poly.pdbx_strand_id
1 'polypeptide(L)'
;MAIESVKRKGKAKEATIEKKDQRWHCRNRISLVFGSNHHEDLDTYVYGEHSVDFKTVKFHQAKSKAIEEILDNCIDEFYRGHVTQIHTTLSDDNKKVIIEDNGIGFPLTKVQQVYTEFRTGSKFKDEEVDSKGFLNRTLGQNGLGAAATCLTSDEFKVTVRHYNSKKEQVFNFLDGALKVKKNRPKPFKGHSGVKIELILAKEVYKNNKIDEELLRKRIIDLAYNNPGLTFYFNKEKYLFKKGLYELAQRVDEKNAQLFGEDCYKYEVKGTKSKKTLKGQIDLSLSLTIDKQNEDRERFISFVNSTPTFDGGFHHDRIRRLFVNAIKDKLERQAKKGKLTLTDNDILTGITFIVGVTMPNPRFESQTKRKLVRDAHLEKAIEIFMKKAIDKFFRKNKEFLELVLERCRSRHRFQELKDASKK
;
A
#
# COMPACT_ATOMS: atom_id res chain seq x y z
N MET A 1 -25.27 -29.70 27.58
CA MET A 1 -26.65 -29.20 27.30
C MET A 1 -27.12 -29.86 26.02
N ALA A 2 -28.24 -30.59 26.04
CA ALA A 2 -28.82 -31.19 24.84
C ALA A 2 -29.53 -30.07 24.03
N ILE A 3 -29.36 -30.08 22.72
CA ILE A 3 -30.02 -29.14 21.83
C ILE A 3 -31.50 -29.57 21.72
N GLU A 4 -32.42 -28.71 22.17
CA GLU A 4 -33.86 -28.99 22.06
C GLU A 4 -34.34 -28.81 20.61
N SER A 5 -35.19 -29.72 20.16
CA SER A 5 -35.80 -29.66 18.84
C SER A 5 -36.91 -28.61 18.77
N VAL A 6 -36.86 -27.71 17.78
CA VAL A 6 -37.94 -26.76 17.53
C VAL A 6 -39.15 -27.44 16.92
N LYS A 7 -40.30 -27.41 17.61
CA LYS A 7 -41.59 -27.91 17.07
C LYS A 7 -42.06 -26.93 15.95
N ARG A 8 -41.98 -27.37 14.69
CA ARG A 8 -42.42 -26.64 13.52
C ARG A 8 -43.87 -26.95 13.20
N LYS A 9 -44.74 -25.92 13.06
CA LYS A 9 -46.08 -26.08 12.53
C LYS A 9 -46.06 -25.84 11.00
N GLY A 10 -46.34 -26.91 10.24
CA GLY A 10 -46.39 -26.87 8.76
C GLY A 10 -45.09 -27.31 8.06
N LYS A 11 -45.15 -27.47 6.73
CA LYS A 11 -44.00 -27.78 5.88
C LYS A 11 -43.04 -26.61 5.84
N ALA A 12 -41.81 -26.77 6.28
CA ALA A 12 -40.80 -25.75 6.13
C ALA A 12 -40.42 -25.63 4.64
N LYS A 13 -40.35 -24.37 4.14
CA LYS A 13 -39.89 -24.09 2.78
C LYS A 13 -38.39 -24.43 2.75
N GLU A 14 -38.00 -25.41 1.97
CA GLU A 14 -36.59 -25.78 1.82
C GLU A 14 -35.82 -24.66 1.07
N ALA A 15 -34.62 -24.38 1.53
CA ALA A 15 -33.76 -23.41 0.87
C ALA A 15 -33.17 -24.04 -0.41
N THR A 16 -33.25 -23.33 -1.53
CA THR A 16 -32.58 -23.74 -2.77
C THR A 16 -31.09 -23.51 -2.64
N ILE A 17 -30.29 -24.55 -2.79
CA ILE A 17 -28.83 -24.46 -2.79
C ILE A 17 -28.35 -24.29 -4.24
N GLU A 18 -27.77 -23.13 -4.55
CA GLU A 18 -27.26 -22.80 -5.88
C GLU A 18 -25.76 -22.55 -5.85
N LYS A 19 -25.04 -23.06 -6.85
CA LYS A 19 -23.63 -22.73 -7.10
C LYS A 19 -23.57 -21.56 -8.08
N LYS A 20 -22.90 -20.47 -7.68
CA LYS A 20 -22.61 -19.32 -8.57
C LYS A 20 -21.16 -19.36 -9.01
N ASP A 21 -20.88 -18.85 -10.22
CA ASP A 21 -19.54 -18.75 -10.77
C ASP A 21 -18.75 -17.54 -10.22
N GLN A 22 -17.47 -17.46 -10.59
CA GLN A 22 -16.55 -16.39 -10.13
C GLN A 22 -17.01 -15.01 -10.60
N ARG A 23 -17.52 -14.90 -11.84
CA ARG A 23 -18.04 -13.65 -12.39
C ARG A 23 -19.21 -13.16 -11.56
N TRP A 24 -20.17 -14.04 -11.23
CA TRP A 24 -21.30 -13.68 -10.40
C TRP A 24 -20.84 -13.16 -9.03
N HIS A 25 -19.91 -13.84 -8.38
CA HIS A 25 -19.38 -13.40 -7.08
C HIS A 25 -18.71 -12.05 -7.17
N CYS A 26 -17.86 -11.80 -8.18
CA CYS A 26 -17.21 -10.51 -8.39
C CYS A 26 -18.21 -9.38 -8.58
N ARG A 27 -19.25 -9.58 -9.36
CA ARG A 27 -20.23 -8.53 -9.71
C ARG A 27 -21.27 -8.29 -8.63
N ASN A 28 -21.67 -9.32 -7.87
CA ASN A 28 -22.74 -9.23 -6.86
C ASN A 28 -22.23 -9.23 -5.42
N ARG A 29 -20.98 -9.60 -5.18
CA ARG A 29 -20.31 -9.68 -3.86
C ARG A 29 -18.93 -9.06 -3.91
N ILE A 30 -18.80 -7.92 -4.54
CA ILE A 30 -17.54 -7.23 -4.82
C ILE A 30 -16.70 -6.98 -3.56
N SER A 31 -17.34 -6.81 -2.41
CA SER A 31 -16.68 -6.60 -1.12
C SER A 31 -15.77 -7.76 -0.69
N LEU A 32 -16.03 -8.97 -1.19
CA LEU A 32 -15.15 -10.12 -0.92
C LEU A 32 -13.76 -9.98 -1.57
N VAL A 33 -13.66 -9.18 -2.64
CA VAL A 33 -12.41 -9.02 -3.41
C VAL A 33 -11.80 -7.65 -3.23
N PHE A 34 -12.58 -6.59 -3.31
CA PHE A 34 -12.09 -5.22 -3.37
C PHE A 34 -12.50 -4.33 -2.19
N GLY A 35 -13.24 -4.88 -1.22
CA GLY A 35 -13.72 -4.12 -0.06
C GLY A 35 -14.98 -3.31 -0.35
N SER A 36 -15.18 -2.20 0.38
CA SER A 36 -16.41 -1.40 0.35
C SER A 36 -16.73 -0.88 -1.05
N ASN A 37 -17.99 -1.08 -1.48
CA ASN A 37 -18.53 -0.57 -2.75
C ASN A 37 -19.36 0.70 -2.57
N HIS A 38 -19.08 1.44 -1.51
CA HIS A 38 -19.70 2.74 -1.21
C HIS A 38 -18.59 3.77 -1.00
N HIS A 39 -18.94 5.06 -1.11
CA HIS A 39 -18.05 6.13 -0.69
C HIS A 39 -17.96 6.15 0.84
N GLU A 40 -16.75 6.26 1.33
CA GLU A 40 -16.44 6.50 2.74
C GLU A 40 -15.57 7.76 2.86
N ASP A 41 -15.65 8.43 4.01
CA ASP A 41 -14.72 9.51 4.32
C ASP A 41 -13.40 8.91 4.76
N LEU A 42 -12.32 9.31 4.09
CA LEU A 42 -10.96 8.88 4.39
C LEU A 42 -10.09 10.09 4.70
N ASP A 43 -9.61 10.16 5.93
CA ASP A 43 -8.57 11.12 6.31
C ASP A 43 -7.25 10.66 5.71
N THR A 44 -6.73 11.44 4.77
CA THR A 44 -5.50 11.13 4.05
C THR A 44 -4.81 12.41 3.60
N TYR A 45 -3.83 12.26 2.76
CA TYR A 45 -3.17 13.37 2.08
C TYR A 45 -3.37 13.27 0.58
N VAL A 46 -3.25 14.38 -0.10
CA VAL A 46 -3.19 14.50 -1.56
C VAL A 46 -2.02 15.37 -1.96
N TYR A 47 -1.66 15.35 -3.22
CA TYR A 47 -0.54 16.12 -3.74
C TYR A 47 -1.03 17.38 -4.44
N GLY A 48 -0.70 18.54 -3.87
CA GLY A 48 -0.71 19.82 -4.58
C GLY A 48 0.45 19.91 -5.57
N GLU A 49 0.66 21.05 -6.21
CA GLU A 49 1.76 21.22 -7.17
C GLU A 49 3.13 20.98 -6.50
N HIS A 50 3.35 21.60 -5.34
CA HIS A 50 4.59 21.50 -4.56
C HIS A 50 4.37 21.14 -3.09
N SER A 51 3.15 20.79 -2.70
CA SER A 51 2.75 20.51 -1.32
C SER A 51 2.19 19.10 -1.14
N VAL A 52 2.01 18.75 0.11
CA VAL A 52 1.20 17.60 0.56
C VAL A 52 0.12 18.14 1.49
N ASP A 53 -1.14 18.01 1.07
CA ASP A 53 -2.27 18.58 1.77
C ASP A 53 -3.05 17.49 2.48
N PHE A 54 -3.10 17.54 3.81
CA PHE A 54 -3.86 16.59 4.61
C PHE A 54 -5.33 17.01 4.65
N LYS A 55 -6.21 16.14 4.19
CA LYS A 55 -7.66 16.41 4.13
C LYS A 55 -8.48 15.13 4.15
N THR A 56 -9.76 15.27 4.47
CA THR A 56 -10.74 14.20 4.29
C THR A 56 -11.20 14.17 2.83
N VAL A 57 -11.16 13.00 2.21
CA VAL A 57 -11.60 12.79 0.82
C VAL A 57 -12.73 11.76 0.77
N LYS A 58 -13.59 11.84 -0.26
CA LYS A 58 -14.57 10.80 -0.55
C LYS A 58 -13.89 9.64 -1.29
N PHE A 59 -13.62 8.57 -0.59
CA PHE A 59 -12.89 7.40 -1.08
C PHE A 59 -13.84 6.27 -1.47
N HIS A 60 -13.62 5.69 -2.64
CA HIS A 60 -14.37 4.50 -3.09
C HIS A 60 -13.42 3.30 -3.19
N GLN A 61 -13.33 2.53 -2.11
CA GLN A 61 -12.34 1.48 -1.94
C GLN A 61 -12.31 0.47 -3.10
N ALA A 62 -13.47 -0.08 -3.48
CA ALA A 62 -13.53 -1.11 -4.52
C ALA A 62 -13.04 -0.62 -5.89
N LYS A 63 -13.32 0.63 -6.28
CA LYS A 63 -12.82 1.20 -7.55
C LYS A 63 -11.31 1.39 -7.52
N SER A 64 -10.80 2.00 -6.45
CA SER A 64 -9.36 2.23 -6.29
C SER A 64 -8.61 0.90 -6.30
N LYS A 65 -9.11 -0.10 -5.54
CA LYS A 65 -8.47 -1.41 -5.45
C LYS A 65 -8.46 -2.16 -6.79
N ALA A 66 -9.53 -2.06 -7.60
CA ALA A 66 -9.57 -2.66 -8.93
C ALA A 66 -8.46 -2.12 -9.87
N ILE A 67 -8.20 -0.81 -9.83
CA ILE A 67 -7.12 -0.19 -10.61
C ILE A 67 -5.75 -0.54 -10.02
N GLU A 68 -5.62 -0.49 -8.69
CA GLU A 68 -4.38 -0.81 -7.97
C GLU A 68 -3.88 -2.22 -8.27
N GLU A 69 -4.76 -3.22 -8.38
CA GLU A 69 -4.36 -4.60 -8.70
C GLU A 69 -3.65 -4.71 -10.07
N ILE A 70 -3.97 -3.84 -11.02
CA ILE A 70 -3.26 -3.78 -12.29
C ILE A 70 -1.89 -3.10 -12.13
N LEU A 71 -1.82 -1.99 -11.40
CA LEU A 71 -0.57 -1.30 -11.08
C LEU A 71 0.38 -2.21 -10.27
N ASP A 72 -0.16 -2.91 -9.27
CA ASP A 72 0.59 -3.83 -8.41
C ASP A 72 1.27 -4.96 -9.23
N ASN A 73 0.64 -5.42 -10.33
CA ASN A 73 1.25 -6.39 -11.23
C ASN A 73 2.47 -5.81 -11.97
N CYS A 74 2.42 -4.55 -12.39
CA CYS A 74 3.57 -3.86 -13.00
C CYS A 74 4.72 -3.68 -11.99
N ILE A 75 4.40 -3.37 -10.72
CA ILE A 75 5.38 -3.26 -9.63
C ILE A 75 6.05 -4.61 -9.34
N ASP A 76 5.29 -5.70 -9.35
CA ASP A 76 5.87 -7.03 -9.16
C ASP A 76 6.89 -7.38 -10.26
N GLU A 77 6.63 -6.97 -11.51
CA GLU A 77 7.58 -7.16 -12.60
C GLU A 77 8.81 -6.22 -12.49
N PHE A 78 8.65 -5.03 -11.88
CA PHE A 78 9.79 -4.19 -11.52
C PHE A 78 10.69 -4.86 -10.47
N TYR A 79 10.12 -5.46 -9.42
CA TYR A 79 10.89 -6.20 -8.42
C TYR A 79 11.62 -7.42 -9.01
N ARG A 80 11.12 -7.98 -10.12
CA ARG A 80 11.80 -9.02 -10.89
C ARG A 80 12.87 -8.48 -11.85
N GLY A 81 13.02 -7.17 -11.95
CA GLY A 81 13.99 -6.50 -12.84
C GLY A 81 13.56 -6.40 -14.30
N HIS A 82 12.27 -6.59 -14.58
CA HIS A 82 11.77 -6.62 -15.97
C HIS A 82 11.18 -5.29 -16.42
N VAL A 83 10.72 -4.44 -15.51
CA VAL A 83 10.04 -3.16 -15.80
C VAL A 83 10.90 -1.99 -15.35
N THR A 84 10.96 -0.94 -16.16
CA THR A 84 11.63 0.33 -15.82
C THR A 84 10.73 1.55 -15.97
N GLN A 85 9.60 1.38 -16.67
CA GLN A 85 8.64 2.45 -16.93
C GLN A 85 7.20 1.91 -16.87
N ILE A 86 6.31 2.69 -16.26
CA ILE A 86 4.87 2.44 -16.21
C ILE A 86 4.16 3.71 -16.67
N HIS A 87 3.27 3.58 -17.65
CA HIS A 87 2.46 4.66 -18.19
C HIS A 87 1.01 4.45 -17.78
N THR A 88 0.40 5.44 -17.15
CA THR A 88 -1.02 5.45 -16.82
C THR A 88 -1.69 6.64 -17.49
N THR A 89 -2.80 6.40 -18.19
CA THR A 89 -3.61 7.44 -18.81
C THR A 89 -5.04 7.33 -18.34
N LEU A 90 -5.64 8.43 -17.95
CA LEU A 90 -7.07 8.56 -17.66
C LEU A 90 -7.71 9.39 -18.76
N SER A 91 -8.84 8.92 -19.34
CA SER A 91 -9.59 9.67 -20.34
C SER A 91 -10.21 10.96 -19.77
N ASP A 92 -10.49 11.94 -20.62
CA ASP A 92 -11.04 13.25 -20.23
C ASP A 92 -12.41 13.13 -19.52
N ASP A 93 -13.18 12.07 -19.80
CA ASP A 93 -14.43 11.78 -19.09
C ASP A 93 -14.26 10.97 -17.80
N ASN A 94 -13.01 10.69 -17.42
CA ASN A 94 -12.61 9.94 -16.23
C ASN A 94 -13.14 8.51 -16.14
N LYS A 95 -13.46 7.84 -17.25
CA LYS A 95 -13.99 6.47 -17.22
C LYS A 95 -12.99 5.42 -17.68
N LYS A 96 -12.19 5.75 -18.69
CA LYS A 96 -11.23 4.79 -19.28
C LYS A 96 -9.86 4.98 -18.67
N VAL A 97 -9.33 3.91 -18.10
CA VAL A 97 -7.95 3.85 -17.60
C VAL A 97 -7.12 2.99 -18.54
N ILE A 98 -5.93 3.48 -18.87
CA ILE A 98 -4.94 2.74 -19.65
C ILE A 98 -3.69 2.62 -18.78
N ILE A 99 -3.19 1.40 -18.60
CA ILE A 99 -1.95 1.11 -17.87
C ILE A 99 -1.06 0.29 -18.78
N GLU A 100 0.16 0.74 -19.01
CA GLU A 100 1.14 0.09 -19.86
C GLU A 100 2.50 0.04 -19.18
N ASP A 101 3.13 -1.14 -19.17
CA ASP A 101 4.51 -1.36 -18.73
C ASP A 101 5.42 -1.74 -19.90
N ASN A 102 6.72 -1.57 -19.71
CA ASN A 102 7.74 -1.97 -20.67
C ASN A 102 8.46 -3.29 -20.29
N GLY A 103 7.75 -4.17 -19.59
CA GLY A 103 8.29 -5.45 -19.14
C GLY A 103 8.43 -6.50 -20.25
N ILE A 104 8.60 -7.75 -19.83
CA ILE A 104 8.77 -8.86 -20.79
C ILE A 104 7.46 -9.43 -21.34
N GLY A 105 6.31 -9.00 -20.82
CA GLY A 105 5.03 -9.63 -21.08
C GLY A 105 4.99 -11.07 -20.51
N PHE A 106 4.03 -11.87 -20.95
CA PHE A 106 3.90 -13.26 -20.54
C PHE A 106 3.32 -14.14 -21.67
N PRO A 107 3.33 -15.49 -21.55
CA PRO A 107 2.92 -16.37 -22.64
C PRO A 107 1.50 -16.10 -23.14
N LEU A 108 1.35 -15.84 -24.44
CA LEU A 108 0.08 -15.46 -25.08
C LEU A 108 -1.04 -16.49 -24.89
N THR A 109 -0.68 -17.78 -24.74
CA THR A 109 -1.63 -18.87 -24.47
C THR A 109 -2.27 -18.80 -23.08
N LYS A 110 -1.69 -18.02 -22.15
CA LYS A 110 -2.15 -17.89 -20.75
C LYS A 110 -2.99 -16.65 -20.50
N VAL A 111 -3.05 -15.70 -21.44
CA VAL A 111 -3.71 -14.40 -21.25
C VAL A 111 -5.17 -14.55 -20.83
N GLN A 112 -5.95 -15.35 -21.55
CA GLN A 112 -7.35 -15.54 -21.22
C GLN A 112 -7.51 -16.12 -19.82
N GLN A 113 -6.74 -17.16 -19.48
CA GLN A 113 -6.79 -17.80 -18.17
C GLN A 113 -6.48 -16.83 -17.02
N VAL A 114 -5.41 -16.02 -17.16
CA VAL A 114 -4.98 -15.02 -16.14
C VAL A 114 -6.07 -14.01 -15.82
N TYR A 115 -6.86 -13.60 -16.82
CA TYR A 115 -7.88 -12.57 -16.64
C TYR A 115 -9.31 -13.07 -16.45
N THR A 116 -9.54 -14.39 -16.48
CA THR A 116 -10.88 -14.95 -16.27
C THR A 116 -10.97 -15.97 -15.15
N GLU A 117 -9.84 -16.47 -14.65
CA GLU A 117 -9.81 -17.51 -13.63
C GLU A 117 -9.06 -17.05 -12.39
N PHE A 118 -9.67 -17.27 -11.23
CA PHE A 118 -9.02 -17.03 -9.94
C PHE A 118 -7.88 -18.02 -9.69
N ARG A 119 -6.95 -17.59 -8.83
CA ARG A 119 -5.78 -18.40 -8.47
C ARG A 119 -4.93 -18.79 -9.68
N THR A 120 -4.91 -17.92 -10.69
CA THR A 120 -4.05 -18.06 -11.87
C THR A 120 -2.95 -17.00 -11.82
N GLY A 121 -1.70 -17.44 -11.87
CA GLY A 121 -0.53 -16.54 -11.82
C GLY A 121 0.77 -17.32 -11.66
N SER A 122 1.86 -16.61 -11.67
CA SER A 122 3.21 -17.15 -11.48
C SER A 122 3.76 -16.94 -10.06
N LYS A 123 2.94 -16.45 -9.10
CA LYS A 123 3.38 -15.91 -7.80
C LYS A 123 2.88 -16.74 -6.60
N PHE A 124 2.48 -17.99 -6.78
CA PHE A 124 1.90 -18.85 -5.72
C PHE A 124 2.92 -19.59 -4.86
N LYS A 125 4.19 -19.43 -5.14
CA LYS A 125 5.21 -20.09 -4.36
C LYS A 125 5.75 -19.13 -3.31
N ASP A 126 5.26 -19.25 -2.07
CA ASP A 126 5.76 -18.48 -0.92
C ASP A 126 7.27 -18.63 -0.70
N GLU A 127 7.86 -19.68 -1.27
CA GLU A 127 9.29 -20.04 -1.20
C GLU A 127 10.04 -19.73 -2.49
N GLU A 128 9.45 -18.96 -3.41
CA GLU A 128 10.14 -18.50 -4.62
C GLU A 128 11.16 -17.42 -4.26
N VAL A 129 12.35 -17.55 -4.83
CA VAL A 129 13.44 -16.60 -4.60
C VAL A 129 13.74 -15.78 -5.86
N ASP A 130 14.21 -14.57 -5.66
CA ASP A 130 14.70 -13.68 -6.71
C ASP A 130 16.08 -14.14 -7.26
N SER A 131 16.60 -13.43 -8.25
CA SER A 131 17.91 -13.71 -8.86
C SER A 131 19.10 -13.63 -7.88
N LYS A 132 18.91 -13.03 -6.70
CA LYS A 132 19.91 -12.92 -5.63
C LYS A 132 19.72 -13.98 -4.55
N GLY A 133 18.73 -14.88 -4.70
CA GLY A 133 18.44 -15.95 -3.75
C GLY A 133 17.63 -15.52 -2.51
N PHE A 134 17.03 -14.33 -2.52
CA PHE A 134 16.13 -13.88 -1.46
C PHE A 134 14.67 -14.17 -1.81
N LEU A 135 13.87 -14.45 -0.78
CA LEU A 135 12.42 -14.62 -0.92
C LEU A 135 11.79 -13.42 -1.65
N ASN A 136 10.93 -13.71 -2.62
CA ASN A 136 10.27 -12.70 -3.42
C ASN A 136 9.39 -11.76 -2.58
N ARG A 137 9.41 -10.49 -2.94
CA ARG A 137 8.65 -9.40 -2.32
C ARG A 137 7.50 -9.00 -3.23
N THR A 138 6.54 -9.90 -3.42
CA THR A 138 5.41 -9.70 -4.33
C THR A 138 4.21 -9.04 -3.64
N LEU A 139 3.49 -8.19 -4.38
CA LEU A 139 2.23 -7.57 -3.97
C LEU A 139 1.02 -8.46 -4.26
N GLY A 140 1.01 -9.09 -5.43
CA GLY A 140 -0.08 -9.93 -5.93
C GLY A 140 0.06 -11.40 -5.54
N GLN A 141 -0.18 -11.76 -4.27
CA GLN A 141 0.03 -13.13 -3.76
C GLN A 141 -1.10 -14.11 -4.10
N ASN A 142 -2.34 -13.63 -4.21
CA ASN A 142 -3.53 -14.50 -4.26
C ASN A 142 -4.00 -14.85 -5.68
N GLY A 143 -3.48 -14.20 -6.73
CA GLY A 143 -3.89 -14.40 -8.10
C GLY A 143 -5.39 -14.13 -8.34
N LEU A 144 -5.95 -13.15 -7.63
CA LEU A 144 -7.37 -12.80 -7.70
C LEU A 144 -7.59 -11.47 -8.41
N GLY A 145 -6.73 -10.48 -8.17
CA GLY A 145 -6.99 -9.08 -8.49
C GLY A 145 -7.19 -8.81 -9.98
N ALA A 146 -6.27 -9.27 -10.84
CA ALA A 146 -6.38 -9.03 -12.28
C ALA A 146 -7.64 -9.67 -12.90
N ALA A 147 -7.96 -10.91 -12.50
CA ALA A 147 -9.18 -11.58 -12.93
C ALA A 147 -10.43 -10.86 -12.41
N ALA A 148 -10.46 -10.49 -11.13
CA ALA A 148 -11.58 -9.76 -10.57
C ALA A 148 -11.79 -8.39 -11.24
N THR A 149 -10.73 -7.66 -11.56
CA THR A 149 -10.82 -6.39 -12.29
C THR A 149 -11.42 -6.60 -13.67
N CYS A 150 -10.98 -7.62 -14.41
CA CYS A 150 -11.55 -7.97 -15.70
C CYS A 150 -13.04 -8.34 -15.58
N LEU A 151 -13.40 -9.21 -14.62
CA LEU A 151 -14.76 -9.68 -14.42
C LEU A 151 -15.73 -8.59 -13.94
N THR A 152 -15.23 -7.50 -13.37
CA THR A 152 -16.01 -6.33 -12.93
C THR A 152 -15.91 -5.14 -13.87
N SER A 153 -15.36 -5.31 -15.07
CA SER A 153 -15.28 -4.28 -16.10
C SER A 153 -16.32 -4.52 -17.21
N ASP A 154 -16.85 -3.45 -17.80
CA ASP A 154 -17.67 -3.50 -19.01
C ASP A 154 -16.76 -3.75 -20.25
N GLU A 155 -15.61 -3.07 -20.27
CA GLU A 155 -14.56 -3.26 -21.27
C GLU A 155 -13.24 -3.52 -20.59
N PHE A 156 -12.53 -4.56 -21.02
CA PHE A 156 -11.20 -4.87 -20.56
C PHE A 156 -10.38 -5.40 -21.72
N LYS A 157 -9.45 -4.59 -22.21
CA LYS A 157 -8.61 -4.94 -23.37
C LYS A 157 -7.17 -5.12 -22.92
N VAL A 158 -6.59 -6.24 -23.26
CA VAL A 158 -5.21 -6.60 -22.95
C VAL A 158 -4.41 -6.74 -24.22
N THR A 159 -3.34 -5.98 -24.34
CA THR A 159 -2.33 -6.16 -25.39
C THR A 159 -1.07 -6.71 -24.71
N VAL A 160 -0.65 -7.91 -25.09
CA VAL A 160 0.59 -8.51 -24.60
C VAL A 160 1.61 -8.55 -25.73
N ARG A 161 2.76 -7.92 -25.52
CA ARG A 161 3.94 -7.98 -26.38
C ARG A 161 4.99 -8.84 -25.68
N HIS A 162 4.98 -10.13 -26.01
CA HIS A 162 5.79 -11.12 -25.32
C HIS A 162 7.23 -11.13 -25.83
N TYR A 163 8.19 -10.79 -24.95
CA TYR A 163 9.60 -10.65 -25.28
C TYR A 163 10.19 -11.89 -25.97
N ASN A 164 10.02 -13.07 -25.39
CA ASN A 164 10.63 -14.30 -25.90
C ASN A 164 10.08 -14.74 -27.25
N SER A 165 8.77 -14.62 -27.49
CA SER A 165 8.17 -15.03 -28.78
C SER A 165 8.23 -13.95 -29.86
N LYS A 166 8.60 -12.70 -29.51
CA LYS A 166 8.56 -11.53 -30.39
C LYS A 166 7.19 -11.31 -31.07
N LYS A 167 6.11 -11.74 -30.40
CA LYS A 167 4.74 -11.64 -30.89
C LYS A 167 3.87 -10.84 -29.96
N GLU A 168 2.96 -10.06 -30.56
CA GLU A 168 1.89 -9.32 -29.90
C GLU A 168 0.55 -10.01 -30.14
N GLN A 169 -0.31 -10.02 -29.14
CA GLN A 169 -1.70 -10.42 -29.28
C GLN A 169 -2.60 -9.51 -28.44
N VAL A 170 -3.77 -9.18 -28.99
CA VAL A 170 -4.80 -8.37 -28.35
C VAL A 170 -5.98 -9.25 -27.97
N PHE A 171 -6.44 -9.09 -26.74
CA PHE A 171 -7.61 -9.75 -26.19
C PHE A 171 -8.60 -8.68 -25.72
N ASN A 172 -9.85 -8.79 -26.16
CA ASN A 172 -10.94 -7.92 -25.72
C ASN A 172 -11.93 -8.76 -24.92
N PHE A 173 -12.04 -8.45 -23.64
CA PHE A 173 -13.00 -9.01 -22.70
C PHE A 173 -14.12 -8.00 -22.52
N LEU A 174 -15.33 -8.38 -22.83
CA LEU A 174 -16.50 -7.54 -22.78
C LEU A 174 -17.50 -8.07 -21.76
N ASP A 175 -18.19 -7.17 -21.07
CA ASP A 175 -19.24 -7.49 -20.10
C ASP A 175 -18.77 -8.51 -19.05
N GLY A 176 -17.71 -8.18 -18.34
CA GLY A 176 -17.13 -9.07 -17.32
C GLY A 176 -16.70 -10.42 -17.91
N ALA A 177 -16.07 -10.39 -19.08
CA ALA A 177 -15.57 -11.54 -19.83
C ALA A 177 -16.65 -12.54 -20.34
N LEU A 178 -17.92 -12.16 -20.39
CA LEU A 178 -18.94 -12.98 -21.08
C LEU A 178 -18.63 -13.18 -22.57
N LYS A 179 -18.01 -12.17 -23.18
CA LYS A 179 -17.56 -12.22 -24.58
C LYS A 179 -16.08 -11.94 -24.65
N VAL A 180 -15.32 -12.90 -25.19
CA VAL A 180 -13.87 -12.75 -25.39
C VAL A 180 -13.57 -12.80 -26.89
N LYS A 181 -12.96 -11.72 -27.41
CA LYS A 181 -12.48 -11.64 -28.79
C LYS A 181 -10.96 -11.48 -28.78
N LYS A 182 -10.27 -12.19 -29.63
CA LYS A 182 -8.81 -12.07 -29.78
C LYS A 182 -8.39 -12.12 -31.24
N ASN A 183 -7.38 -11.34 -31.60
CA ASN A 183 -6.76 -11.40 -32.92
C ASN A 183 -5.77 -12.58 -33.00
N ARG A 184 -5.22 -12.82 -34.20
CA ARG A 184 -4.09 -13.74 -34.34
C ARG A 184 -2.81 -13.07 -33.83
N PRO A 185 -1.89 -13.84 -33.19
CA PRO A 185 -0.59 -13.32 -32.84
C PRO A 185 0.17 -12.82 -34.05
N LYS A 186 0.78 -11.63 -33.95
CA LYS A 186 1.59 -11.02 -35.01
C LYS A 186 2.90 -10.47 -34.45
N PRO A 187 3.96 -10.34 -35.26
CA PRO A 187 5.17 -9.65 -34.85
C PRO A 187 4.85 -8.21 -34.38
N PHE A 188 5.56 -7.70 -33.37
CA PHE A 188 5.46 -6.29 -32.95
C PHE A 188 6.77 -5.55 -33.18
N LYS A 189 6.65 -4.22 -33.28
CA LYS A 189 7.78 -3.27 -33.27
C LYS A 189 7.75 -2.50 -31.94
N GLY A 190 8.93 -2.07 -31.47
CA GLY A 190 9.07 -1.33 -30.20
C GLY A 190 9.34 -2.24 -29.02
N HIS A 191 8.89 -1.82 -27.82
CA HIS A 191 9.14 -2.52 -26.57
C HIS A 191 8.15 -3.66 -26.34
N SER A 192 8.60 -4.68 -25.62
CA SER A 192 7.75 -5.70 -25.01
C SER A 192 7.01 -5.12 -23.80
N GLY A 193 6.03 -5.84 -23.27
CA GLY A 193 5.28 -5.43 -22.06
C GLY A 193 3.82 -5.80 -22.13
N VAL A 194 3.06 -5.27 -21.20
CA VAL A 194 1.62 -5.44 -21.11
C VAL A 194 0.94 -4.08 -21.14
N LYS A 195 -0.10 -3.94 -21.95
CA LYS A 195 -0.99 -2.78 -21.95
C LYS A 195 -2.41 -3.22 -21.66
N ILE A 196 -3.01 -2.62 -20.64
CA ILE A 196 -4.39 -2.84 -20.25
C ILE A 196 -5.18 -1.55 -20.43
N GLU A 197 -6.30 -1.64 -21.14
CA GLU A 197 -7.28 -0.57 -21.30
C GLU A 197 -8.59 -1.06 -20.69
N LEU A 198 -9.16 -0.35 -19.72
CA LEU A 198 -10.34 -0.81 -19.01
C LEU A 198 -11.35 0.30 -18.73
N ILE A 199 -12.63 -0.10 -18.70
CA ILE A 199 -13.76 0.69 -18.21
C ILE A 199 -14.48 -0.17 -17.19
N LEU A 200 -14.53 0.28 -15.94
CA LEU A 200 -15.24 -0.42 -14.86
C LEU A 200 -16.73 -0.50 -15.13
N ALA A 201 -17.38 -1.59 -14.74
CA ALA A 201 -18.80 -1.80 -14.99
C ALA A 201 -19.68 -0.85 -14.18
N LYS A 202 -20.47 -0.01 -14.85
CA LYS A 202 -21.39 0.92 -14.21
C LYS A 202 -22.41 0.20 -13.31
N GLU A 203 -22.89 -0.96 -13.74
CA GLU A 203 -23.82 -1.79 -12.97
C GLU A 203 -23.22 -2.23 -11.63
N VAL A 204 -21.91 -2.60 -11.62
CA VAL A 204 -21.23 -3.07 -10.42
C VAL A 204 -20.90 -1.92 -9.48
N TYR A 205 -20.35 -0.82 -10.00
CA TYR A 205 -19.81 0.29 -9.20
C TYR A 205 -20.77 1.48 -9.09
N LYS A 206 -22.03 1.36 -9.58
CA LYS A 206 -23.06 2.41 -9.65
C LYS A 206 -22.64 3.64 -10.48
N ASN A 207 -21.39 4.01 -10.41
CA ASN A 207 -20.73 5.05 -11.18
C ASN A 207 -19.33 4.55 -11.55
N ASN A 208 -19.00 4.57 -12.84
CA ASN A 208 -17.71 4.08 -13.36
C ASN A 208 -16.65 5.19 -13.58
N LYS A 209 -16.92 6.41 -13.12
CA LYS A 209 -15.91 7.46 -13.11
C LYS A 209 -14.84 7.17 -12.06
N ILE A 210 -13.60 7.36 -12.44
CA ILE A 210 -12.43 7.24 -11.57
C ILE A 210 -12.12 8.62 -11.01
N ASP A 211 -11.75 8.66 -9.74
CA ASP A 211 -11.25 9.87 -9.10
C ASP A 211 -9.81 10.14 -9.56
N GLU A 212 -9.62 11.21 -10.32
CA GLU A 212 -8.32 11.57 -10.90
C GLU A 212 -7.30 11.93 -9.82
N GLU A 213 -7.71 12.70 -8.80
CA GLU A 213 -6.83 13.14 -7.71
C GLU A 213 -6.29 11.93 -6.94
N LEU A 214 -7.16 10.97 -6.62
CA LEU A 214 -6.76 9.76 -5.91
C LEU A 214 -5.94 8.80 -6.77
N LEU A 215 -6.22 8.69 -8.06
CA LEU A 215 -5.41 7.91 -8.99
C LEU A 215 -4.00 8.54 -9.15
N ARG A 216 -3.92 9.86 -9.33
CA ARG A 216 -2.67 10.62 -9.36
C ARG A 216 -1.88 10.42 -8.07
N LYS A 217 -2.55 10.54 -6.92
CA LYS A 217 -1.95 10.27 -5.61
C LYS A 217 -1.33 8.88 -5.57
N ARG A 218 -2.06 7.84 -5.98
CA ARG A 218 -1.56 6.47 -5.97
C ARG A 218 -0.31 6.30 -6.83
N ILE A 219 -0.27 6.90 -8.01
CA ILE A 219 0.88 6.84 -8.92
C ILE A 219 2.10 7.54 -8.31
N ILE A 220 1.91 8.70 -7.68
CA ILE A 220 2.99 9.43 -7.01
C ILE A 220 3.50 8.64 -5.79
N ASP A 221 2.60 8.04 -4.99
CA ASP A 221 2.97 7.15 -3.88
C ASP A 221 3.83 5.98 -4.36
N LEU A 222 3.45 5.34 -5.48
CA LEU A 222 4.22 4.27 -6.09
C LEU A 222 5.60 4.75 -6.55
N ALA A 223 5.70 5.95 -7.11
CA ALA A 223 6.96 6.53 -7.56
C ALA A 223 7.92 6.81 -6.38
N TYR A 224 7.41 7.32 -5.25
CA TYR A 224 8.21 7.49 -4.03
C TYR A 224 8.67 6.17 -3.40
N ASN A 225 7.82 5.14 -3.47
CA ASN A 225 8.13 3.83 -2.88
C ASN A 225 9.06 2.97 -3.75
N ASN A 226 9.25 3.32 -5.04
CA ASN A 226 10.04 2.52 -5.99
C ASN A 226 11.11 3.39 -6.67
N PRO A 227 12.15 3.80 -5.95
CA PRO A 227 13.24 4.60 -6.52
C PRO A 227 13.84 3.93 -7.75
N GLY A 228 14.00 4.71 -8.83
CA GLY A 228 14.54 4.22 -10.10
C GLY A 228 13.51 3.70 -11.10
N LEU A 229 12.25 3.46 -10.67
CA LEU A 229 11.14 3.20 -11.57
C LEU A 229 10.49 4.51 -12.01
N THR A 230 10.34 4.70 -13.32
CA THR A 230 9.72 5.90 -13.89
C THR A 230 8.22 5.67 -14.07
N PHE A 231 7.41 6.59 -13.55
CA PHE A 231 5.97 6.62 -13.76
C PHE A 231 5.58 7.79 -14.65
N TYR A 232 4.58 7.55 -15.48
CA TYR A 232 3.90 8.60 -16.22
C TYR A 232 2.41 8.57 -15.87
N PHE A 233 1.84 9.74 -15.60
CA PHE A 233 0.40 9.92 -15.48
C PHE A 233 -0.04 11.00 -16.48
N ASN A 234 -0.83 10.61 -17.46
CA ASN A 234 -1.14 11.45 -18.62
C ASN A 234 0.17 11.98 -19.25
N LYS A 235 0.45 13.28 -19.14
CA LYS A 235 1.67 13.92 -19.67
C LYS A 235 2.75 14.16 -18.61
N GLU A 236 2.46 13.89 -17.34
CA GLU A 236 3.35 14.15 -16.22
C GLU A 236 4.27 12.97 -15.96
N LYS A 237 5.53 13.26 -15.62
CA LYS A 237 6.56 12.26 -15.32
C LYS A 237 6.94 12.34 -13.84
N TYR A 238 6.98 11.18 -13.17
CA TYR A 238 7.40 11.03 -11.80
C TYR A 238 8.57 10.04 -11.70
N LEU A 239 9.68 10.52 -11.14
CA LEU A 239 10.88 9.74 -10.88
C LEU A 239 11.60 10.33 -9.68
N PHE A 240 11.60 9.59 -8.58
CA PHE A 240 12.23 10.00 -7.32
C PHE A 240 13.45 9.11 -7.03
N LYS A 241 14.60 9.73 -6.81
CA LYS A 241 15.87 8.99 -6.59
C LYS A 241 16.11 8.66 -5.12
N LYS A 242 15.64 9.53 -4.22
CA LYS A 242 15.78 9.37 -2.77
C LYS A 242 14.49 8.83 -2.10
N GLY A 243 13.53 8.36 -2.90
CA GLY A 243 12.32 7.71 -2.46
C GLY A 243 11.53 8.50 -1.42
N LEU A 244 11.19 7.85 -0.30
CA LEU A 244 10.35 8.43 0.75
C LEU A 244 10.97 9.65 1.46
N TYR A 245 12.28 9.86 1.36
CA TYR A 245 12.87 11.10 1.87
C TYR A 245 12.45 12.32 1.03
N GLU A 246 12.32 12.17 -0.30
CA GLU A 246 11.78 13.25 -1.14
C GLU A 246 10.29 13.52 -0.85
N LEU A 247 9.54 12.49 -0.42
CA LEU A 247 8.18 12.70 0.10
C LEU A 247 8.19 13.52 1.38
N ALA A 248 9.12 13.25 2.31
CA ALA A 248 9.27 14.07 3.53
C ALA A 248 9.60 15.53 3.19
N GLN A 249 10.48 15.76 2.23
CA GLN A 249 10.80 17.11 1.75
C GLN A 249 9.59 17.81 1.12
N ARG A 250 8.72 17.06 0.43
CA ARG A 250 7.48 17.62 -0.12
C ARG A 250 6.44 17.94 0.95
N VAL A 251 6.42 17.19 2.07
CA VAL A 251 5.56 17.47 3.23
C VAL A 251 6.02 18.77 3.92
N ASP A 252 7.32 18.88 4.18
CA ASP A 252 7.93 20.06 4.81
C ASP A 252 9.43 20.08 4.49
N GLU A 253 9.83 20.86 3.49
CA GLU A 253 11.19 20.91 2.99
C GLU A 253 12.20 21.34 4.06
N LYS A 254 11.84 22.31 4.87
CA LYS A 254 12.74 22.90 5.89
C LYS A 254 12.98 21.95 7.06
N ASN A 255 11.97 21.18 7.43
CA ASN A 255 11.98 20.32 8.62
C ASN A 255 12.11 18.83 8.29
N ALA A 256 12.24 18.48 7.01
CA ALA A 256 12.39 17.08 6.59
C ALA A 256 13.73 16.49 7.02
N GLN A 257 13.68 15.31 7.61
CA GLN A 257 14.84 14.58 8.07
C GLN A 257 14.78 13.12 7.64
N LEU A 258 15.87 12.63 7.06
CA LEU A 258 16.06 11.18 6.92
C LEU A 258 16.47 10.64 8.29
N PHE A 259 15.58 9.90 8.92
CA PHE A 259 15.85 9.22 10.18
C PHE A 259 16.80 8.05 9.95
N GLY A 260 16.52 7.23 8.95
CA GLY A 260 17.42 6.17 8.49
C GLY A 260 16.80 5.26 7.44
N GLU A 261 17.69 4.45 6.88
CA GLU A 261 17.36 3.31 6.02
C GLU A 261 18.21 2.13 6.49
N ASP A 262 17.65 0.94 6.52
CA ASP A 262 18.37 -0.30 6.89
C ASP A 262 17.77 -1.51 6.13
N CYS A 263 18.60 -2.52 6.01
CA CYS A 263 18.26 -3.78 5.36
C CYS A 263 18.53 -4.92 6.34
N TYR A 264 17.47 -5.52 6.87
CA TYR A 264 17.58 -6.68 7.77
C TYR A 264 17.46 -7.97 6.98
N LYS A 265 18.49 -8.82 7.08
CA LYS A 265 18.54 -10.14 6.44
C LYS A 265 18.36 -11.23 7.49
N TYR A 266 17.61 -12.27 7.14
CA TYR A 266 17.34 -13.40 8.02
C TYR A 266 17.25 -14.70 7.23
N GLU A 267 17.32 -15.81 7.93
CA GLU A 267 17.13 -17.14 7.37
C GLU A 267 15.90 -17.79 7.97
N VAL A 268 15.16 -18.51 7.15
CA VAL A 268 13.98 -19.26 7.55
C VAL A 268 13.98 -20.62 6.87
N LYS A 269 13.53 -21.65 7.59
CA LYS A 269 13.39 -22.98 7.02
C LYS A 269 12.10 -23.06 6.20
N GLY A 270 12.20 -23.37 4.93
CA GLY A 270 11.08 -23.57 4.04
C GLY A 270 10.17 -24.69 4.55
N THR A 271 8.88 -24.44 4.57
CA THR A 271 7.88 -25.43 5.05
C THR A 271 7.70 -26.56 4.04
N LYS A 272 7.70 -26.25 2.74
CA LYS A 272 7.52 -27.22 1.63
C LYS A 272 8.87 -27.77 1.16
N SER A 273 9.82 -26.88 0.84
CA SER A 273 11.14 -27.25 0.30
C SER A 273 12.08 -27.89 1.31
N LYS A 274 11.85 -27.65 2.63
CA LYS A 274 12.75 -28.01 3.74
C LYS A 274 14.15 -27.38 3.65
N LYS A 275 14.37 -26.49 2.65
CA LYS A 275 15.64 -25.79 2.44
C LYS A 275 15.71 -24.56 3.33
N THR A 276 16.92 -24.08 3.62
CA THR A 276 17.12 -22.77 4.22
C THR A 276 16.91 -21.70 3.16
N LEU A 277 15.99 -20.79 3.40
CA LEU A 277 15.64 -19.68 2.54
C LEU A 277 16.10 -18.37 3.18
N LYS A 278 16.53 -17.42 2.36
CA LYS A 278 16.96 -16.09 2.83
C LYS A 278 15.84 -15.09 2.65
N GLY A 279 15.45 -14.43 3.75
CA GLY A 279 14.53 -13.29 3.71
C GLY A 279 15.27 -11.98 3.89
N GLN A 280 14.67 -10.91 3.35
CA GLN A 280 15.18 -9.55 3.48
C GLN A 280 14.03 -8.61 3.76
N ILE A 281 14.20 -7.71 4.75
CA ILE A 281 13.26 -6.64 5.08
C ILE A 281 14.01 -5.33 4.94
N ASP A 282 13.55 -4.47 4.04
CA ASP A 282 14.06 -3.12 3.89
C ASP A 282 13.15 -2.15 4.62
N LEU A 283 13.74 -1.28 5.42
CA LEU A 283 13.08 -0.26 6.23
C LEU A 283 13.60 1.11 5.83
N SER A 284 12.69 2.04 5.60
CA SER A 284 12.98 3.46 5.42
C SER A 284 12.07 4.27 6.34
N LEU A 285 12.66 5.19 7.09
CA LEU A 285 11.95 6.13 7.95
C LEU A 285 12.48 7.53 7.72
N SER A 286 11.60 8.41 7.32
CA SER A 286 11.81 9.85 7.30
C SER A 286 10.77 10.51 8.18
N LEU A 287 11.04 11.72 8.65
CA LEU A 287 10.10 12.47 9.44
C LEU A 287 10.23 13.97 9.18
N THR A 288 9.16 14.70 9.47
CA THR A 288 9.18 16.16 9.60
C THR A 288 8.83 16.53 11.03
N ILE A 289 9.41 17.64 11.52
CA ILE A 289 9.13 18.18 12.86
C ILE A 289 8.71 19.63 12.68
N ASP A 290 7.42 19.85 12.57
CA ASP A 290 6.87 21.22 12.54
C ASP A 290 6.67 21.72 13.96
N LYS A 291 7.53 22.66 14.38
CA LYS A 291 7.53 23.22 15.73
C LYS A 291 6.31 24.11 16.01
N GLN A 292 5.67 24.62 14.96
CA GLN A 292 4.53 25.53 15.06
C GLN A 292 3.19 24.81 14.95
N ASN A 293 3.21 23.58 14.46
CA ASN A 293 2.00 22.77 14.32
C ASN A 293 1.63 22.11 15.65
N GLU A 294 0.41 22.35 16.12
CA GLU A 294 -0.15 21.78 17.34
C GLU A 294 -0.97 20.51 17.09
N ASP A 295 -1.05 20.07 15.84
CA ASP A 295 -1.76 18.86 15.47
C ASP A 295 -1.07 17.60 16.06
N ARG A 296 -1.87 16.55 16.25
CA ARG A 296 -1.36 15.23 16.61
C ARG A 296 -0.42 14.70 15.55
N GLU A 297 0.37 13.70 15.93
CA GLU A 297 1.23 13.00 14.98
C GLU A 297 0.47 12.48 13.76
N ARG A 298 1.15 12.50 12.62
CA ARG A 298 0.66 11.92 11.37
C ARG A 298 1.58 10.80 10.92
N PHE A 299 0.99 9.84 10.23
CA PHE A 299 1.73 8.76 9.58
C PHE A 299 1.35 8.65 8.11
N ILE A 300 2.38 8.62 7.28
CA ILE A 300 2.31 8.19 5.90
C ILE A 300 3.07 6.88 5.85
N SER A 301 2.40 5.74 5.72
CA SER A 301 3.06 4.44 5.80
C SER A 301 2.68 3.51 4.66
N PHE A 302 3.67 2.72 4.24
CA PHE A 302 3.58 1.79 3.14
C PHE A 302 4.21 0.44 3.49
N VAL A 303 3.58 -0.63 3.02
CA VAL A 303 4.13 -1.98 3.06
C VAL A 303 4.11 -2.55 1.65
N ASN A 304 5.27 -2.88 1.11
CA ASN A 304 5.45 -3.28 -0.30
C ASN A 304 4.72 -2.28 -1.23
N SER A 305 4.98 -0.98 -1.06
CA SER A 305 4.35 0.11 -1.81
C SER A 305 2.82 0.25 -1.65
N THR A 306 2.16 -0.56 -0.83
CA THR A 306 0.73 -0.45 -0.53
C THR A 306 0.54 0.48 0.67
N PRO A 307 -0.29 1.53 0.58
CA PRO A 307 -0.57 2.42 1.70
C PRO A 307 -1.34 1.67 2.80
N THR A 308 -0.90 1.85 4.04
CA THR A 308 -1.54 1.25 5.22
C THR A 308 -2.28 2.33 6.00
N PHE A 309 -3.47 2.71 5.50
CA PHE A 309 -4.26 3.81 6.06
C PHE A 309 -4.66 3.59 7.53
N ASP A 310 -4.89 2.35 7.92
CA ASP A 310 -5.25 1.98 9.30
C ASP A 310 -3.99 1.60 10.12
N GLY A 311 -2.79 1.93 9.61
CA GLY A 311 -1.51 1.67 10.27
C GLY A 311 -1.17 0.18 10.37
N GLY A 312 -0.95 -0.28 11.60
CA GLY A 312 -0.63 -1.66 11.89
C GLY A 312 0.63 -1.81 12.73
N PHE A 313 1.09 -3.05 12.88
CA PHE A 313 2.18 -3.38 13.79
C PHE A 313 3.44 -2.51 13.62
N HIS A 314 3.86 -2.23 12.40
CA HIS A 314 5.05 -1.42 12.11
C HIS A 314 4.90 0.02 12.60
N HIS A 315 3.73 0.62 12.41
CA HIS A 315 3.37 1.94 12.89
C HIS A 315 3.47 2.01 14.43
N ASP A 316 2.73 1.13 15.12
CA ASP A 316 2.65 1.12 16.58
C ASP A 316 4.03 0.84 17.20
N ARG A 317 4.83 -0.06 16.57
CA ARG A 317 6.16 -0.40 17.08
C ARG A 317 7.14 0.75 16.94
N ILE A 318 7.20 1.41 15.79
CA ILE A 318 8.07 2.58 15.55
C ILE A 318 7.69 3.72 16.49
N ARG A 319 6.40 4.06 16.59
CA ARG A 319 5.88 5.08 17.48
C ARG A 319 6.31 4.83 18.93
N ARG A 320 6.05 3.63 19.43
CA ARG A 320 6.39 3.25 20.82
C ARG A 320 7.89 3.33 21.10
N LEU A 321 8.73 2.82 20.20
CA LEU A 321 10.18 2.86 20.36
C LEU A 321 10.71 4.30 20.32
N PHE A 322 10.18 5.14 19.44
CA PHE A 322 10.54 6.55 19.37
C PHE A 322 10.18 7.29 20.66
N VAL A 323 8.94 7.15 21.13
CA VAL A 323 8.46 7.78 22.37
C VAL A 323 9.27 7.33 23.58
N ASN A 324 9.50 6.03 23.75
CA ASN A 324 10.26 5.50 24.88
C ASN A 324 11.68 6.05 24.88
N ALA A 325 12.35 6.08 23.74
CA ALA A 325 13.71 6.60 23.64
C ALA A 325 13.81 8.10 24.01
N ILE A 326 12.81 8.91 23.66
CA ILE A 326 12.75 10.33 24.06
C ILE A 326 12.52 10.43 25.57
N LYS A 327 11.57 9.66 26.13
CA LYS A 327 11.32 9.61 27.57
C LYS A 327 12.56 9.23 28.36
N ASP A 328 13.23 8.16 27.97
CA ASP A 328 14.47 7.69 28.59
C ASP A 328 15.58 8.76 28.52
N LYS A 329 15.72 9.41 27.37
CA LYS A 329 16.71 10.48 27.17
C LYS A 329 16.48 11.70 28.07
N LEU A 330 15.21 12.04 28.29
CA LEU A 330 14.79 13.20 29.06
C LEU A 330 14.50 12.89 30.54
N GLU A 331 14.59 11.63 30.98
CA GLU A 331 14.18 11.17 32.29
C GLU A 331 14.81 12.01 33.46
N ARG A 332 16.13 12.22 33.39
CA ARG A 332 16.84 13.00 34.45
C ARG A 332 16.37 14.45 34.52
N GLN A 333 16.17 15.09 33.35
CA GLN A 333 15.74 16.49 33.28
C GLN A 333 14.28 16.64 33.72
N ALA A 334 13.42 15.71 33.32
CA ALA A 334 12.03 15.66 33.74
C ALA A 334 11.91 15.47 35.28
N LYS A 335 12.64 14.50 35.84
CA LYS A 335 12.67 14.28 37.32
C LYS A 335 13.15 15.52 38.10
N LYS A 336 14.23 16.18 37.64
CA LYS A 336 14.74 17.41 38.26
C LYS A 336 13.70 18.54 38.22
N GLY A 337 12.92 18.64 37.14
CA GLY A 337 11.84 19.61 36.99
C GLY A 337 10.49 19.19 37.58
N LYS A 338 10.37 18.03 38.22
CA LYS A 338 9.11 17.42 38.67
C LYS A 338 8.07 17.33 37.54
N LEU A 339 8.50 17.05 36.31
CA LEU A 339 7.69 16.97 35.12
C LEU A 339 7.33 15.52 34.77
N THR A 340 6.11 15.30 34.28
CA THR A 340 5.67 14.03 33.74
C THR A 340 5.47 14.16 32.21
N LEU A 341 6.35 13.54 31.42
CA LEU A 341 6.28 13.56 29.97
C LEU A 341 5.12 12.70 29.47
N THR A 342 4.32 13.26 28.57
CA THR A 342 3.25 12.55 27.84
C THR A 342 3.66 12.27 26.39
N ASP A 343 2.97 11.35 25.74
CA ASP A 343 3.19 11.07 24.30
C ASP A 343 2.90 12.32 23.45
N ASN A 344 1.89 13.12 23.84
CA ASN A 344 1.56 14.36 23.13
C ASN A 344 2.69 15.40 23.21
N ASP A 345 3.38 15.54 24.34
CA ASP A 345 4.50 16.47 24.45
C ASP A 345 5.61 16.13 23.42
N ILE A 346 5.73 14.83 23.08
CA ILE A 346 6.75 14.29 22.17
C ILE A 346 6.29 14.34 20.70
N LEU A 347 5.06 13.93 20.43
CA LEU A 347 4.60 13.57 19.10
C LEU A 347 3.89 14.71 18.33
N THR A 348 3.45 15.75 19.05
CA THR A 348 2.80 16.92 18.43
C THR A 348 3.68 17.52 17.32
N GLY A 349 3.09 17.74 16.15
CA GLY A 349 3.76 18.33 14.97
C GLY A 349 4.73 17.39 14.24
N ILE A 350 4.75 16.08 14.57
CA ILE A 350 5.58 15.11 13.86
C ILE A 350 4.76 14.41 12.76
N THR A 351 5.31 14.36 11.55
CA THR A 351 4.83 13.46 10.52
C THR A 351 5.88 12.39 10.26
N PHE A 352 5.53 11.12 10.48
CA PHE A 352 6.35 9.97 10.14
C PHE A 352 6.04 9.49 8.73
N ILE A 353 7.08 9.23 7.93
CA ILE A 353 6.96 8.64 6.60
C ILE A 353 7.71 7.32 6.61
N VAL A 354 6.98 6.21 6.53
CA VAL A 354 7.50 4.85 6.78
C VAL A 354 7.33 3.99 5.54
N GLY A 355 8.40 3.36 5.11
CA GLY A 355 8.39 2.32 4.09
C GLY A 355 8.90 1.00 4.64
N VAL A 356 8.16 -0.07 4.41
CA VAL A 356 8.54 -1.45 4.71
C VAL A 356 8.44 -2.25 3.44
N THR A 357 9.53 -2.92 3.04
CA THR A 357 9.49 -3.90 1.95
C THR A 357 9.92 -5.26 2.49
N MET A 358 9.04 -6.25 2.42
CA MET A 358 9.26 -7.56 3.03
C MET A 358 8.63 -8.70 2.22
N PRO A 359 9.12 -9.94 2.34
CA PRO A 359 8.44 -11.10 1.79
C PRO A 359 7.14 -11.39 2.54
N ASN A 360 6.11 -11.80 1.79
CA ASN A 360 4.85 -12.36 2.30
C ASN A 360 4.21 -11.57 3.45
N PRO A 361 4.02 -10.22 3.35
CA PRO A 361 3.37 -9.45 4.40
C PRO A 361 1.94 -9.95 4.64
N ARG A 362 1.56 -10.08 5.91
CA ARG A 362 0.20 -10.47 6.30
C ARG A 362 -0.58 -9.26 6.76
N PHE A 363 -1.77 -9.09 6.21
CA PHE A 363 -2.69 -8.02 6.53
C PHE A 363 -3.95 -8.57 7.21
N GLU A 364 -4.68 -7.74 7.96
CA GLU A 364 -5.93 -8.12 8.60
C GLU A 364 -7.03 -8.48 7.58
N SER A 365 -6.96 -7.90 6.36
CA SER A 365 -7.95 -8.13 5.30
C SER A 365 -7.31 -8.07 3.91
N GLN A 366 -8.05 -8.51 2.89
CA GLN A 366 -7.64 -8.43 1.48
C GLN A 366 -7.40 -6.98 1.01
N THR A 367 -7.98 -6.00 1.66
CA THR A 367 -7.81 -4.58 1.34
C THR A 367 -6.45 -4.01 1.75
N LYS A 368 -5.64 -4.77 2.51
CA LYS A 368 -4.26 -4.48 2.89
C LYS A 368 -4.08 -3.16 3.69
N ARG A 369 -5.12 -2.68 4.36
CA ARG A 369 -5.09 -1.38 5.08
C ARG A 369 -4.29 -1.43 6.38
N LYS A 370 -4.13 -2.62 7.01
CA LYS A 370 -3.47 -2.78 8.30
C LYS A 370 -2.58 -4.02 8.34
N LEU A 371 -1.29 -3.82 8.66
CA LEU A 371 -0.29 -4.88 8.74
C LEU A 371 -0.38 -5.63 10.07
N VAL A 372 -0.39 -6.96 10.00
CA VAL A 372 -0.33 -7.85 11.17
C VAL A 372 1.12 -7.98 11.66
N ARG A 373 1.28 -8.32 12.95
CA ARG A 373 2.59 -8.57 13.56
C ARG A 373 3.35 -9.70 12.85
N ASP A 374 4.63 -9.44 12.61
CA ASP A 374 5.61 -10.40 12.09
C ASP A 374 6.88 -10.35 12.95
N ALA A 375 7.40 -11.50 13.38
CA ALA A 375 8.54 -11.58 14.29
C ALA A 375 9.86 -11.07 13.66
N HIS A 376 10.07 -11.30 12.37
CA HIS A 376 11.25 -10.81 11.67
C HIS A 376 11.18 -9.30 11.47
N LEU A 377 9.99 -8.78 11.15
CA LEU A 377 9.77 -7.34 11.07
C LEU A 377 9.95 -6.66 12.43
N GLU A 378 9.45 -7.24 13.50
CA GLU A 378 9.65 -6.71 14.85
C GLU A 378 11.13 -6.55 15.17
N LYS A 379 11.92 -7.60 14.94
CA LYS A 379 13.36 -7.59 15.15
C LYS A 379 14.09 -6.60 14.23
N ALA A 380 13.66 -6.51 12.97
CA ALA A 380 14.18 -5.52 12.03
C ALA A 380 13.97 -4.09 12.51
N ILE A 381 12.74 -3.76 12.94
CA ILE A 381 12.41 -2.43 13.49
C ILE A 381 13.21 -2.13 14.76
N GLU A 382 13.38 -3.06 15.67
CA GLU A 382 14.15 -2.86 16.91
C GLU A 382 15.61 -2.53 16.63
N ILE A 383 16.27 -3.31 15.75
CA ILE A 383 17.67 -3.09 15.36
C ILE A 383 17.80 -1.73 14.65
N PHE A 384 16.90 -1.45 13.71
CA PHE A 384 16.87 -0.21 12.97
C PHE A 384 16.73 1.00 13.89
N MET A 385 15.69 1.01 14.76
CA MET A 385 15.41 2.11 15.66
C MET A 385 16.55 2.36 16.63
N LYS A 386 17.18 1.32 17.19
CA LYS A 386 18.33 1.45 18.07
C LYS A 386 19.50 2.19 17.41
N LYS A 387 19.80 1.89 16.15
CA LYS A 387 20.86 2.56 15.38
C LYS A 387 20.50 4.01 15.03
N ALA A 388 19.28 4.24 14.63
CA ALA A 388 18.80 5.53 14.10
C ALA A 388 18.59 6.57 15.20
N ILE A 389 18.08 6.18 16.38
CA ILE A 389 17.77 7.06 17.51
C ILE A 389 18.99 7.80 18.02
N ASP A 390 20.14 7.14 18.16
CA ASP A 390 21.36 7.79 18.62
C ASP A 390 21.85 8.89 17.67
N LYS A 391 21.69 8.65 16.36
CA LYS A 391 22.00 9.64 15.33
C LYS A 391 21.01 10.81 15.36
N PHE A 392 19.74 10.52 15.58
CA PHE A 392 18.68 11.50 15.71
C PHE A 392 18.95 12.45 16.88
N PHE A 393 19.26 11.94 18.06
CA PHE A 393 19.54 12.78 19.23
C PHE A 393 20.73 13.72 19.06
N ARG A 394 21.77 13.27 18.37
CA ARG A 394 22.95 14.10 18.08
C ARG A 394 22.60 15.29 17.19
N LYS A 395 21.68 15.12 16.27
CA LYS A 395 21.28 16.13 15.29
C LYS A 395 20.14 17.05 15.78
N ASN A 396 19.36 16.61 16.78
CA ASN A 396 18.09 17.25 17.16
C ASN A 396 18.05 17.64 18.65
N LYS A 397 19.07 18.28 19.17
CA LYS A 397 19.11 18.76 20.56
C LYS A 397 17.98 19.73 20.84
N GLU A 398 17.69 20.67 19.93
CA GLU A 398 16.59 21.61 20.05
C GLU A 398 15.22 20.95 20.15
N PHE A 399 15.02 19.80 19.49
CA PHE A 399 13.78 19.04 19.59
C PHE A 399 13.56 18.51 21.02
N LEU A 400 14.62 18.04 21.68
CA LEU A 400 14.53 17.57 23.07
C LEU A 400 14.17 18.72 24.02
N GLU A 401 14.71 19.92 23.78
CA GLU A 401 14.37 21.13 24.54
C GLU A 401 12.91 21.54 24.30
N LEU A 402 12.45 21.50 23.04
CA LEU A 402 11.05 21.75 22.68
C LEU A 402 10.08 20.81 23.42
N VAL A 403 10.39 19.51 23.49
CA VAL A 403 9.58 18.53 24.24
C VAL A 403 9.48 18.89 25.73
N LEU A 404 10.61 19.29 26.36
CA LEU A 404 10.60 19.74 27.74
C LEU A 404 9.81 21.03 27.94
N GLU A 405 9.89 21.96 27.00
CA GLU A 405 9.15 23.21 27.05
C GLU A 405 7.63 22.98 26.95
N ARG A 406 7.20 22.14 26.01
CA ARG A 406 5.80 21.71 25.89
C ARG A 406 5.29 21.09 27.20
N CYS A 407 6.09 20.19 27.79
CA CYS A 407 5.76 19.57 29.06
C CYS A 407 5.64 20.61 30.18
N ARG A 408 6.56 21.58 30.30
CA ARG A 408 6.50 22.66 31.30
C ARG A 408 5.27 23.53 31.10
N SER A 409 4.95 23.92 29.86
CA SER A 409 3.80 24.73 29.52
C SER A 409 2.50 24.03 29.90
N ARG A 410 2.38 22.75 29.60
CA ARG A 410 1.22 21.92 30.00
C ARG A 410 1.09 21.81 31.51
N HIS A 411 2.19 21.62 32.26
CA HIS A 411 2.17 21.62 33.75
C HIS A 411 1.71 22.95 34.32
N ARG A 412 2.28 24.09 33.85
CA ARG A 412 1.85 25.43 34.31
C ARG A 412 0.37 25.67 34.05
N PHE A 413 -0.12 25.29 32.87
CA PHE A 413 -1.53 25.41 32.53
C PHE A 413 -2.42 24.60 33.50
N GLN A 414 -2.00 23.40 33.82
CA GLN A 414 -2.73 22.55 34.78
C GLN A 414 -2.74 23.16 36.20
N GLU A 415 -1.61 23.64 36.68
CA GLU A 415 -1.50 24.32 37.99
C GLU A 415 -2.42 25.55 38.07
N LEU A 416 -2.45 26.38 37.01
CA LEU A 416 -3.34 27.53 36.92
C LEU A 416 -4.83 27.14 36.95
N LYS A 417 -5.17 26.07 36.21
CA LYS A 417 -6.53 25.53 36.18
C LYS A 417 -6.96 24.97 37.54
N ASP A 418 -6.06 24.31 38.25
CA ASP A 418 -6.33 23.77 39.57
C ASP A 418 -6.41 24.88 40.64
N ALA A 419 -5.62 25.95 40.49
CA ALA A 419 -5.71 27.14 41.33
C ALA A 419 -7.02 27.93 41.14
N SER A 420 -7.54 27.97 39.92
CA SER A 420 -8.81 28.66 39.59
C SER A 420 -10.07 27.92 40.08
N LYS A 421 -9.93 26.64 40.46
CA LYS A 421 -11.03 25.81 41.04
C LYS A 421 -11.12 25.86 42.55
N LYS A 422 -10.09 26.40 43.19
CA LYS A 422 -10.04 26.67 44.64
C LYS A 422 -10.54 28.07 44.94
#